data_3263d97a3fcddf51d2c59a4096f10774
#
_entry.id   3263d97a3fcddf51d2c59a4096f10774
#
_cell.length_a   1.000
_cell.length_b   1.000
_cell.length_c   1.000
_cell.angle_alpha   90.00
_cell.angle_beta   90.00
_cell.angle_gamma   90.00
#
_symmetry.space_group_name_H-M   'P 1'
#
loop_
_entity.id
_entity.type
_entity.pdbx_description
1 polymer ?
#
loop_
_entity_poly.entity_id
_entity_poly.type
_entity_poly.pdbx_seq_one_letter_code
_entity_poly.pdbx_strand_id
1 'polypeptide(L)'
;MSDSTIVTGQYVQIDQTPASLGARILGRLIDTVLLLVYCAAVFGLWIAYMQMTGGEQDAFGSFLILSVFYLPALGYTFFWETFNNGQTPGKRFLGMRVVMKNGDRPTVAAYLFRWLFLLIDMHTSYVGILCIALTKNNQRVGDLAAGTLVIKEKDYKKIHVTLDEFSHLNHDYQPVFPQAERLSLAQVDLINRTLTGGDRQTRPERIRQLANEVRRFLGLADNGTADDALLRTLVRDYQHYALEATV
;
A
#
# COMPACT_ATOMS: atom_id res chain seq x y z
N MET A 1 -15.52 1.29 -9.97
CA MET A 1 -14.24 1.06 -9.24
C MET A 1 -13.83 2.43 -8.74
N SER A 2 -13.78 2.61 -7.44
CA SER A 2 -13.40 3.89 -6.84
C SER A 2 -11.88 3.89 -6.70
N ASP A 3 -11.20 4.58 -7.61
CA ASP A 3 -9.78 4.85 -7.46
C ASP A 3 -9.64 5.94 -6.39
N SER A 4 -8.99 5.62 -5.28
CA SER A 4 -8.60 6.62 -4.30
C SER A 4 -7.29 7.23 -4.78
N THR A 5 -7.38 8.37 -5.42
CA THR A 5 -6.21 9.16 -5.82
C THR A 5 -5.62 9.82 -4.58
N ILE A 6 -4.35 9.58 -4.32
CA ILE A 6 -3.58 10.31 -3.32
C ILE A 6 -2.73 11.34 -4.07
N VAL A 7 -2.90 12.59 -3.70
CA VAL A 7 -1.97 13.65 -4.09
C VAL A 7 -0.89 13.71 -3.02
N THR A 8 0.31 13.24 -3.34
CA THR A 8 1.47 13.41 -2.46
C THR A 8 1.86 14.89 -2.41
N GLY A 9 2.61 15.32 -1.38
CA GLY A 9 3.15 16.68 -1.29
C GLY A 9 4.00 17.11 -2.51
N GLN A 10 4.30 16.18 -3.40
CA GLN A 10 5.00 16.41 -4.67
C GLN A 10 4.04 16.44 -5.89
N TYR A 11 2.73 16.64 -5.67
CA TYR A 11 1.69 16.67 -6.71
C TYR A 11 1.63 15.44 -7.62
N VAL A 12 2.19 14.30 -7.19
CA VAL A 12 2.07 13.04 -7.93
C VAL A 12 0.75 12.37 -7.53
N GLN A 13 -0.16 12.22 -8.48
CA GLN A 13 -1.37 11.42 -8.31
C GLN A 13 -1.01 9.94 -8.36
N ILE A 14 -1.15 9.27 -7.23
CA ILE A 14 -0.94 7.83 -7.13
C ILE A 14 -2.30 7.15 -6.97
N ASP A 15 -2.70 6.41 -7.99
CA ASP A 15 -3.93 5.62 -7.96
C ASP A 15 -3.71 4.38 -7.10
N GLN A 16 -4.30 4.36 -5.91
CA GLN A 16 -4.32 3.18 -5.05
C GLN A 16 -5.60 2.40 -5.29
N THR A 17 -5.46 1.16 -5.77
CA THR A 17 -6.62 0.27 -5.88
C THR A 17 -6.87 -0.42 -4.53
N PRO A 18 -7.96 -0.08 -3.83
CA PRO A 18 -8.32 -0.76 -2.59
C PRO A 18 -8.52 -2.25 -2.84
N ALA A 19 -8.06 -3.09 -1.90
CA ALA A 19 -8.30 -4.51 -1.99
C ALA A 19 -9.80 -4.81 -1.96
N SER A 20 -10.25 -5.68 -2.88
CA SER A 20 -11.65 -6.07 -2.98
C SER A 20 -12.15 -6.73 -1.69
N LEU A 21 -13.46 -6.62 -1.43
CA LEU A 21 -14.11 -7.27 -0.29
C LEU A 21 -13.81 -8.78 -0.24
N GLY A 22 -13.91 -9.47 -1.38
CA GLY A 22 -13.64 -10.91 -1.47
C GLY A 22 -12.19 -11.27 -1.08
N ALA A 23 -11.19 -10.50 -1.55
CA ALA A 23 -9.80 -10.72 -1.16
C ALA A 23 -9.57 -10.53 0.35
N ARG A 24 -10.22 -9.53 0.96
CA ARG A 24 -10.15 -9.29 2.42
C ARG A 24 -10.77 -10.43 3.23
N ILE A 25 -11.92 -10.95 2.78
CA ILE A 25 -12.58 -12.11 3.42
C ILE A 25 -11.68 -13.35 3.30
N LEU A 26 -11.16 -13.64 2.12
CA LEU A 26 -10.25 -14.79 1.91
C LEU A 26 -8.98 -14.67 2.75
N GLY A 27 -8.34 -13.49 2.80
CA GLY A 27 -7.18 -13.28 3.65
C GLY A 27 -7.47 -13.51 5.12
N ARG A 28 -8.63 -13.03 5.59
CA ARG A 28 -9.07 -13.27 6.97
C ARG A 28 -9.36 -14.75 7.23
N LEU A 29 -9.94 -15.44 6.28
CA LEU A 29 -10.22 -16.87 6.40
C LEU A 29 -8.93 -17.69 6.52
N ILE A 30 -7.91 -17.40 5.72
CA ILE A 30 -6.59 -18.03 5.81
C ILE A 30 -5.97 -17.78 7.18
N ASP A 31 -5.96 -16.54 7.67
CA ASP A 31 -5.45 -16.19 9.00
C ASP A 31 -6.23 -16.91 10.10
N THR A 32 -7.55 -17.05 9.97
CA THR A 32 -8.40 -17.76 10.93
C THR A 32 -8.07 -19.25 10.95
N VAL A 33 -7.88 -19.89 9.80
CA VAL A 33 -7.48 -21.31 9.71
C VAL A 33 -6.12 -21.52 10.38
N LEU A 34 -5.13 -20.65 10.13
CA LEU A 34 -3.82 -20.72 10.78
C LEU A 34 -3.93 -20.60 12.30
N LEU A 35 -4.75 -19.67 12.78
CA LEU A 35 -5.01 -19.52 14.23
C LEU A 35 -5.71 -20.73 14.83
N LEU A 36 -6.69 -21.31 14.15
CA LEU A 36 -7.37 -22.53 14.60
C LEU A 36 -6.41 -23.71 14.70
N VAL A 37 -5.54 -23.91 13.72
CA VAL A 37 -4.51 -24.96 13.76
C VAL A 37 -3.56 -24.73 14.92
N TYR A 38 -3.10 -23.50 15.13
CA TYR A 38 -2.25 -23.14 16.27
C TYR A 38 -2.95 -23.43 17.61
N CYS A 39 -4.18 -22.97 17.82
CA CYS A 39 -4.94 -23.19 19.04
C CYS A 39 -5.22 -24.68 19.28
N ALA A 40 -5.53 -25.45 18.24
CA ALA A 40 -5.73 -26.89 18.34
C ALA A 40 -4.44 -27.64 18.75
N ALA A 41 -3.28 -27.23 18.19
CA ALA A 41 -1.99 -27.80 18.55
C ALA A 41 -1.65 -27.50 20.03
N VAL A 42 -1.82 -26.24 20.47
CA VAL A 42 -1.60 -25.83 21.87
C VAL A 42 -2.51 -26.61 22.81
N PHE A 43 -3.79 -26.73 22.46
CA PHE A 43 -4.75 -27.48 23.27
C PHE A 43 -4.41 -28.98 23.34
N GLY A 44 -3.97 -29.57 22.24
CA GLY A 44 -3.50 -30.97 22.20
C GLY A 44 -2.26 -31.21 23.08
N LEU A 45 -1.29 -30.27 23.03
CA LEU A 45 -0.11 -30.33 23.91
C LEU A 45 -0.47 -30.19 25.38
N TRP A 46 -1.43 -29.31 25.70
CA TRP A 46 -1.93 -29.16 27.05
C TRP A 46 -2.61 -30.44 27.56
N ILE A 47 -3.47 -31.09 26.74
CA ILE A 47 -4.10 -32.37 27.09
C ILE A 47 -3.04 -33.46 27.34
N ALA A 48 -2.04 -33.59 26.44
CA ALA A 48 -0.95 -34.55 26.60
C ALA A 48 -0.17 -34.32 27.90
N TYR A 49 0.12 -33.05 28.23
CA TYR A 49 0.78 -32.68 29.47
C TYR A 49 -0.04 -33.08 30.73
N MET A 50 -1.35 -32.82 30.70
CA MET A 50 -2.27 -33.20 31.79
C MET A 50 -2.32 -34.72 31.97
N GLN A 51 -2.26 -35.50 30.90
CA GLN A 51 -2.21 -36.96 30.98
C GLN A 51 -0.90 -37.46 31.59
N MET A 52 0.23 -36.81 31.27
CA MET A 52 1.54 -37.17 31.81
C MET A 52 1.72 -36.85 33.29
N THR A 53 1.08 -35.80 33.78
CA THR A 53 1.16 -35.33 35.19
C THR A 53 0.10 -35.95 36.10
N GLY A 54 -0.75 -36.85 35.59
CA GLY A 54 -1.83 -37.46 36.38
C GLY A 54 -2.97 -36.49 36.75
N GLY A 55 -3.00 -35.30 36.13
CA GLY A 55 -4.08 -34.32 36.34
C GLY A 55 -4.01 -33.51 37.65
N GLU A 56 -2.94 -33.67 38.44
CA GLU A 56 -2.75 -33.00 39.75
C GLU A 56 -2.37 -31.51 39.64
N GLN A 57 -2.87 -30.80 38.66
CA GLN A 57 -2.61 -29.35 38.55
C GLN A 57 -3.69 -28.52 39.19
N ASP A 58 -3.27 -27.48 39.92
CA ASP A 58 -4.18 -26.47 40.41
C ASP A 58 -4.79 -25.67 39.24
N ALA A 59 -6.02 -25.21 39.41
CA ALA A 59 -6.73 -24.42 38.37
C ALA A 59 -5.95 -23.17 37.96
N PHE A 60 -5.20 -22.57 38.89
CA PHE A 60 -4.41 -21.37 38.64
C PHE A 60 -3.20 -21.63 37.73
N GLY A 61 -2.46 -22.72 37.97
CA GLY A 61 -1.35 -23.13 37.11
C GLY A 61 -1.81 -23.44 35.68
N SER A 62 -2.92 -24.17 35.52
CA SER A 62 -3.54 -24.43 34.20
C SER A 62 -3.96 -23.15 33.51
N PHE A 63 -4.60 -22.21 34.24
CA PHE A 63 -4.95 -20.90 33.66
C PHE A 63 -3.76 -20.11 33.20
N LEU A 64 -2.65 -20.07 33.96
CA LEU A 64 -1.43 -19.37 33.58
C LEU A 64 -0.81 -19.97 32.29
N ILE A 65 -0.69 -21.29 32.25
CA ILE A 65 -0.13 -21.98 31.08
C ILE A 65 -0.96 -21.68 29.83
N LEU A 66 -2.28 -21.86 29.89
CA LEU A 66 -3.15 -21.59 28.76
C LEU A 66 -3.09 -20.11 28.35
N SER A 67 -3.07 -19.18 29.32
CA SER A 67 -2.97 -17.76 29.04
C SER A 67 -1.70 -17.40 28.28
N VAL A 68 -0.54 -17.92 28.68
CA VAL A 68 0.73 -17.67 28.00
C VAL A 68 0.70 -18.18 26.56
N PHE A 69 0.09 -19.32 26.31
CA PHE A 69 0.03 -19.88 24.95
C PHE A 69 -1.05 -19.23 24.06
N TYR A 70 -2.18 -18.77 24.61
CA TYR A 70 -3.24 -18.11 23.84
C TYR A 70 -3.01 -16.61 23.63
N LEU A 71 -2.18 -15.96 24.46
CA LEU A 71 -1.86 -14.53 24.31
C LEU A 71 -1.28 -14.19 22.93
N PRO A 72 -0.33 -14.98 22.35
CA PRO A 72 0.15 -14.76 21.00
C PRO A 72 -0.95 -14.83 19.93
N ALA A 73 -1.94 -15.73 20.11
CA ALA A 73 -3.07 -15.83 19.21
C ALA A 73 -3.96 -14.58 19.23
N LEU A 74 -4.17 -14.01 20.42
CA LEU A 74 -4.92 -12.75 20.59
C LEU A 74 -4.20 -11.59 19.88
N GLY A 75 -2.89 -11.47 20.07
CA GLY A 75 -2.06 -10.42 19.47
C GLY A 75 -1.64 -10.69 18.02
N TYR A 76 -2.02 -11.82 17.43
CA TYR A 76 -1.56 -12.29 16.12
C TYR A 76 -1.55 -11.21 15.04
N THR A 77 -2.69 -10.57 14.81
CA THR A 77 -2.84 -9.54 13.78
C THR A 77 -1.96 -8.33 14.05
N PHE A 78 -1.89 -7.88 15.31
CA PHE A 78 -1.07 -6.74 15.71
C PHE A 78 0.41 -7.01 15.51
N PHE A 79 0.91 -8.15 16.00
CA PHE A 79 2.34 -8.50 15.87
C PHE A 79 2.73 -8.69 14.41
N TRP A 80 1.94 -9.45 13.63
CA TRP A 80 2.26 -9.67 12.22
C TRP A 80 2.22 -8.38 11.40
N GLU A 81 1.21 -7.53 11.57
CA GLU A 81 1.13 -6.25 10.86
C GLU A 81 2.29 -5.32 11.24
N THR A 82 2.69 -5.28 12.52
CA THR A 82 3.78 -4.41 12.99
C THR A 82 5.14 -4.88 12.48
N PHE A 83 5.46 -6.17 12.62
CA PHE A 83 6.80 -6.69 12.27
C PHE A 83 6.94 -7.03 10.79
N ASN A 84 5.84 -7.27 10.07
CA ASN A 84 5.83 -7.65 8.67
C ASN A 84 5.28 -6.55 7.75
N ASN A 85 5.58 -5.28 8.05
CA ASN A 85 5.23 -4.12 7.22
C ASN A 85 3.76 -4.08 6.76
N GLY A 86 2.83 -4.32 7.68
CA GLY A 86 1.39 -4.24 7.40
C GLY A 86 0.78 -5.49 6.76
N GLN A 87 1.47 -6.63 6.82
CA GLN A 87 1.00 -7.88 6.23
C GLN A 87 0.85 -8.99 7.28
N THR A 88 -0.31 -9.62 7.34
CA THR A 88 -0.48 -10.94 7.96
C THR A 88 -0.15 -12.04 6.94
N PRO A 89 0.10 -13.30 7.34
CA PRO A 89 0.30 -14.41 6.41
C PRO A 89 -0.80 -14.52 5.36
N GLY A 90 -2.08 -14.42 5.74
CA GLY A 90 -3.20 -14.45 4.80
C GLY A 90 -3.22 -13.26 3.83
N LYS A 91 -2.88 -12.06 4.29
CA LYS A 91 -2.74 -10.88 3.43
C LYS A 91 -1.56 -11.01 2.47
N ARG A 92 -0.42 -11.51 2.95
CA ARG A 92 0.77 -11.73 2.14
C ARG A 92 0.51 -12.74 1.02
N PHE A 93 -0.19 -13.83 1.32
CA PHE A 93 -0.57 -14.84 0.32
C PHE A 93 -1.42 -14.28 -0.81
N LEU A 94 -2.29 -13.33 -0.51
CA LEU A 94 -3.17 -12.65 -1.48
C LEU A 94 -2.57 -11.37 -2.07
N GLY A 95 -1.32 -11.06 -1.76
CA GLY A 95 -0.64 -9.86 -2.25
C GLY A 95 -1.32 -8.56 -1.77
N MET A 96 -1.75 -8.51 -0.52
CA MET A 96 -2.36 -7.34 0.11
C MET A 96 -1.45 -6.73 1.17
N ARG A 97 -1.53 -5.41 1.33
CA ARG A 97 -0.78 -4.67 2.35
C ARG A 97 -1.61 -3.54 2.95
N VAL A 98 -1.39 -3.28 4.24
CA VAL A 98 -1.93 -2.12 4.93
C VAL A 98 -1.00 -0.93 4.73
N VAL A 99 -1.57 0.22 4.34
CA VAL A 99 -0.85 1.49 4.18
C VAL A 99 -1.66 2.62 4.81
N MET A 100 -1.04 3.75 5.08
CA MET A 100 -1.75 4.98 5.46
C MET A 100 -2.46 5.56 4.24
N LYS A 101 -3.47 6.42 4.45
CA LYS A 101 -4.19 7.10 3.35
C LYS A 101 -3.28 7.97 2.48
N ASN A 102 -2.18 8.48 3.03
CA ASN A 102 -1.15 9.26 2.31
C ASN A 102 -0.11 8.38 1.58
N GLY A 103 -0.24 7.05 1.60
CA GLY A 103 0.70 6.11 0.98
C GLY A 103 1.84 5.66 1.87
N ASP A 104 2.06 6.30 3.02
CA ASP A 104 3.14 5.97 3.95
C ASP A 104 2.95 4.64 4.66
N ARG A 105 4.00 4.20 5.36
CA ARG A 105 3.93 3.05 6.25
C ARG A 105 3.10 3.40 7.49
N PRO A 106 2.16 2.55 7.91
CA PRO A 106 1.41 2.78 9.14
C PRO A 106 2.31 2.79 10.36
N THR A 107 1.98 3.65 11.30
CA THR A 107 2.65 3.70 12.61
C THR A 107 2.21 2.51 13.48
N VAL A 108 3.00 2.19 14.51
CA VAL A 108 2.64 1.16 15.50
C VAL A 108 1.30 1.48 16.17
N ALA A 109 1.03 2.76 16.45
CA ALA A 109 -0.24 3.22 16.98
C ALA A 109 -1.42 2.92 16.04
N ALA A 110 -1.23 3.11 14.72
CA ALA A 110 -2.25 2.78 13.74
C ALA A 110 -2.57 1.26 13.75
N TYR A 111 -1.56 0.40 13.85
CA TYR A 111 -1.76 -1.05 13.98
C TYR A 111 -2.46 -1.42 15.28
N LEU A 112 -2.13 -0.74 16.39
CA LEU A 112 -2.78 -0.96 17.68
C LEU A 112 -4.26 -0.59 17.63
N PHE A 113 -4.63 0.57 17.07
CA PHE A 113 -6.02 0.96 16.90
C PHE A 113 -6.79 -0.05 16.04
N ARG A 114 -6.22 -0.50 14.93
CA ARG A 114 -6.81 -1.53 14.08
C ARG A 114 -7.07 -2.83 14.83
N TRP A 115 -6.14 -3.24 15.68
CA TRP A 115 -6.26 -4.44 16.50
C TRP A 115 -7.33 -4.29 17.59
N LEU A 116 -7.38 -3.14 18.29
CA LEU A 116 -8.41 -2.86 19.30
C LEU A 116 -9.82 -2.89 18.68
N PHE A 117 -10.01 -2.24 17.55
CA PHE A 117 -11.28 -2.28 16.82
C PHE A 117 -11.62 -3.67 16.28
N LEU A 118 -10.63 -4.49 15.96
CA LEU A 118 -10.85 -5.87 15.58
C LEU A 118 -11.46 -6.70 16.72
N LEU A 119 -11.07 -6.46 17.98
CA LEU A 119 -11.68 -7.10 19.14
C LEU A 119 -13.17 -6.70 19.27
N ILE A 120 -13.50 -5.46 18.98
CA ILE A 120 -14.88 -4.97 18.96
C ILE A 120 -15.64 -5.61 17.78
N ASP A 121 -15.05 -5.62 16.57
CA ASP A 121 -15.64 -6.22 15.38
C ASP A 121 -15.90 -7.72 15.53
N MET A 122 -15.10 -8.44 16.33
CA MET A 122 -15.33 -9.87 16.62
C MET A 122 -16.61 -10.11 17.41
N HIS A 123 -16.98 -9.20 18.30
CA HIS A 123 -18.25 -9.30 19.06
C HIS A 123 -19.46 -8.88 18.21
N THR A 124 -19.25 -7.99 17.24
CA THR A 124 -20.28 -7.44 16.34
C THR A 124 -20.00 -7.81 14.89
N SER A 125 -19.75 -9.09 14.59
CA SER A 125 -19.25 -9.64 13.32
C SER A 125 -19.90 -9.05 12.06
N TYR A 126 -21.17 -8.67 12.12
CA TYR A 126 -21.91 -8.09 11.00
C TYR A 126 -21.52 -6.62 10.71
N VAL A 127 -21.16 -5.84 11.73
CA VAL A 127 -20.85 -4.41 11.60
C VAL A 127 -19.58 -4.20 10.79
N GLY A 128 -18.54 -5.01 11.04
CA GLY A 128 -17.28 -4.92 10.30
C GLY A 128 -17.46 -5.22 8.80
N ILE A 129 -18.23 -6.24 8.44
CA ILE A 129 -18.53 -6.59 7.05
C ILE A 129 -19.40 -5.52 6.39
N LEU A 130 -20.41 -5.04 7.11
CA LEU A 130 -21.31 -3.99 6.62
C LEU A 130 -20.55 -2.69 6.34
N CYS A 131 -19.67 -2.29 7.23
CA CYS A 131 -18.81 -1.11 7.03
C CYS A 131 -17.91 -1.25 5.80
N ILE A 132 -17.32 -2.42 5.56
CA ILE A 132 -16.50 -2.67 4.37
C ILE A 132 -17.35 -2.56 3.09
N ALA A 133 -18.58 -3.07 3.12
CA ALA A 133 -19.48 -3.03 1.97
C ALA A 133 -20.02 -1.62 1.67
N LEU A 134 -20.26 -0.82 2.71
CA LEU A 134 -20.84 0.52 2.60
C LEU A 134 -19.78 1.61 2.33
N THR A 135 -18.52 1.39 2.68
CA THR A 135 -17.46 2.38 2.46
C THR A 135 -16.92 2.34 1.03
N LYS A 136 -16.73 3.51 0.42
CA LYS A 136 -16.18 3.64 -0.96
C LYS A 136 -14.84 2.92 -1.16
N ASN A 137 -14.02 2.86 -0.10
CA ASN A 137 -12.67 2.28 -0.14
C ASN A 137 -12.60 0.91 0.54
N ASN A 138 -13.74 0.24 0.75
CA ASN A 138 -13.81 -1.06 1.43
C ASN A 138 -13.10 -1.07 2.80
N GLN A 139 -13.25 -0.01 3.61
CA GLN A 139 -12.59 0.13 4.91
C GLN A 139 -13.45 -0.42 6.06
N ARG A 140 -12.81 -1.09 7.03
CA ARG A 140 -13.42 -1.44 8.32
C ARG A 140 -13.46 -0.21 9.23
N VAL A 141 -14.22 -0.30 10.33
CA VAL A 141 -14.24 0.75 11.36
C VAL A 141 -12.83 1.03 11.88
N GLY A 142 -12.05 -0.01 12.16
CA GLY A 142 -10.65 0.12 12.59
C GLY A 142 -9.73 0.74 11.53
N ASP A 143 -9.97 0.49 10.24
CA ASP A 143 -9.22 1.12 9.14
C ASP A 143 -9.51 2.62 9.07
N LEU A 144 -10.79 3.00 9.26
CA LEU A 144 -11.22 4.39 9.27
C LEU A 144 -10.63 5.15 10.47
N ALA A 145 -10.72 4.57 11.68
CA ALA A 145 -10.20 5.15 12.90
C ALA A 145 -8.67 5.34 12.87
N ALA A 146 -7.95 4.37 12.27
CA ALA A 146 -6.49 4.42 12.12
C ALA A 146 -6.01 5.21 10.89
N GLY A 147 -6.90 5.72 10.03
CA GLY A 147 -6.53 6.42 8.81
C GLY A 147 -5.78 5.55 7.78
N THR A 148 -6.07 4.24 7.76
CA THR A 148 -5.37 3.25 6.92
C THR A 148 -6.25 2.71 5.79
N LEU A 149 -5.58 2.14 4.79
CA LEU A 149 -6.18 1.43 3.65
C LEU A 149 -5.51 0.07 3.48
N VAL A 150 -6.24 -0.90 2.92
CA VAL A 150 -5.63 -2.15 2.46
C VAL A 150 -5.61 -2.12 0.94
N ILE A 151 -4.41 -2.16 0.36
CA ILE A 151 -4.17 -2.10 -1.09
C ILE A 151 -3.55 -3.39 -1.59
N LYS A 152 -3.54 -3.57 -2.92
CA LYS A 152 -2.78 -4.65 -3.56
C LYS A 152 -1.29 -4.32 -3.56
N GLU A 153 -0.44 -5.31 -3.27
CA GLU A 153 1.02 -5.13 -3.17
C GLU A 153 1.66 -4.67 -4.49
N LYS A 154 1.10 -5.02 -5.63
CA LYS A 154 1.57 -4.56 -6.94
C LYS A 154 1.54 -3.04 -7.05
N ASP A 155 0.50 -2.41 -6.50
CA ASP A 155 0.34 -0.96 -6.53
C ASP A 155 1.28 -0.29 -5.53
N TYR A 156 1.48 -0.90 -4.36
CA TYR A 156 2.46 -0.43 -3.37
C TYR A 156 3.90 -0.41 -3.92
N LYS A 157 4.31 -1.47 -4.64
CA LYS A 157 5.63 -1.54 -5.28
C LYS A 157 5.80 -0.46 -6.35
N LYS A 158 4.76 -0.20 -7.15
CA LYS A 158 4.78 0.90 -8.13
C LYS A 158 5.02 2.25 -7.46
N ILE A 159 4.30 2.52 -6.35
CA ILE A 159 4.45 3.76 -5.58
C ILE A 159 5.89 3.93 -5.10
N HIS A 160 6.46 2.90 -4.47
CA HIS A 160 7.82 2.98 -3.92
C HIS A 160 8.89 3.10 -5.01
N VAL A 161 8.79 2.36 -6.11
CA VAL A 161 9.70 2.50 -7.25
C VAL A 161 9.64 3.91 -7.82
N THR A 162 8.44 4.49 -7.94
CA THR A 162 8.28 5.86 -8.41
C THR A 162 8.90 6.85 -7.41
N LEU A 163 8.68 6.70 -6.11
CA LEU A 163 9.26 7.57 -5.08
C LEU A 163 10.78 7.42 -4.99
N ASP A 164 11.32 6.19 -5.11
CA ASP A 164 12.75 5.95 -5.11
C ASP A 164 13.42 6.53 -6.38
N GLU A 165 12.74 6.47 -7.52
CA GLU A 165 13.20 7.10 -8.77
C GLU A 165 13.24 8.63 -8.66
N PHE A 166 12.35 9.23 -7.83
CA PHE A 166 12.36 10.65 -7.51
C PHE A 166 13.40 11.02 -6.43
N SER A 167 13.69 10.14 -5.47
CA SER A 167 14.70 10.39 -4.44
C SER A 167 16.13 10.43 -4.97
N HIS A 168 16.37 9.85 -6.15
CA HIS A 168 17.64 9.92 -6.88
C HIS A 168 17.79 11.19 -7.73
N LEU A 169 16.81 12.09 -7.75
CA LEU A 169 17.00 13.45 -8.26
C LEU A 169 17.86 14.20 -7.24
N ASN A 170 19.16 14.03 -7.42
CA ASN A 170 20.20 14.66 -6.63
C ASN A 170 19.98 16.16 -6.52
N HIS A 171 20.35 16.74 -5.38
CA HIS A 171 20.51 18.20 -5.19
C HIS A 171 21.40 18.87 -6.25
N ASP A 172 22.13 18.07 -7.04
CA ASP A 172 23.05 18.54 -8.11
C ASP A 172 22.44 18.46 -9.52
N TYR A 173 21.13 18.14 -9.67
CA TYR A 173 20.53 18.12 -11.00
C TYR A 173 20.37 19.54 -11.54
N GLN A 174 20.98 19.81 -12.69
CA GLN A 174 20.80 21.07 -13.43
C GLN A 174 19.74 20.87 -14.51
N PRO A 175 18.62 21.60 -14.47
CA PRO A 175 17.58 21.50 -15.47
C PRO A 175 18.09 21.99 -16.84
N VAL A 176 17.77 21.23 -17.87
CA VAL A 176 18.19 21.50 -19.25
C VAL A 176 17.22 22.46 -19.94
N PHE A 177 15.92 22.32 -19.64
CA PHE A 177 14.85 23.11 -20.25
C PHE A 177 14.09 23.92 -19.19
N PRO A 178 14.45 25.20 -18.93
CA PRO A 178 13.73 26.04 -17.97
C PRO A 178 12.24 26.20 -18.29
N GLN A 179 11.86 26.03 -19.57
CA GLN A 179 10.48 26.13 -20.03
C GLN A 179 9.59 24.99 -19.51
N ALA A 180 10.16 23.92 -18.96
CA ALA A 180 9.43 22.80 -18.39
C ALA A 180 8.53 23.23 -17.20
N GLU A 181 8.87 24.31 -16.49
CA GLU A 181 8.04 24.91 -15.43
C GLU A 181 6.63 25.31 -15.92
N ARG A 182 6.50 25.60 -17.23
CA ARG A 182 5.22 26.01 -17.84
C ARG A 182 4.28 24.85 -18.13
N LEU A 183 4.74 23.61 -17.98
CA LEU A 183 3.90 22.42 -18.16
C LEU A 183 2.89 22.30 -17.01
N SER A 184 1.67 21.91 -17.33
CA SER A 184 0.68 21.53 -16.33
C SER A 184 0.86 20.08 -15.91
N LEU A 185 0.41 19.73 -14.71
CA LEU A 185 0.42 18.35 -14.21
C LEU A 185 -0.26 17.37 -15.19
N ALA A 186 -1.37 17.77 -15.81
CA ALA A 186 -2.08 16.96 -16.79
C ALA A 186 -1.25 16.68 -18.05
N GLN A 187 -0.44 17.65 -18.48
CA GLN A 187 0.46 17.49 -19.64
C GLN A 187 1.62 16.55 -19.29
N VAL A 188 2.19 16.66 -18.09
CA VAL A 188 3.25 15.75 -17.61
C VAL A 188 2.72 14.32 -17.46
N ASP A 189 1.51 14.14 -16.95
CA ASP A 189 0.87 12.82 -16.89
C ASP A 189 0.64 12.22 -18.27
N LEU A 190 0.21 13.02 -19.25
CA LEU A 190 0.06 12.58 -20.63
C LEU A 190 1.41 12.13 -21.23
N ILE A 191 2.49 12.87 -20.98
CA ILE A 191 3.84 12.52 -21.40
C ILE A 191 4.25 11.17 -20.79
N ASN A 192 4.10 11.02 -19.48
CA ASN A 192 4.45 9.78 -18.78
C ASN A 192 3.64 8.57 -19.29
N ARG A 193 2.32 8.72 -19.48
CA ARG A 193 1.48 7.66 -20.06
C ARG A 193 1.92 7.27 -21.46
N THR A 194 2.34 8.23 -22.28
CA THR A 194 2.84 7.97 -23.64
C THR A 194 4.19 7.27 -23.63
N LEU A 195 5.08 7.63 -22.68
CA LEU A 195 6.40 7.02 -22.53
C LEU A 195 6.31 5.58 -21.94
N THR A 196 5.36 5.30 -21.04
CA THR A 196 5.27 4.01 -20.34
C THR A 196 4.23 3.06 -20.92
N GLY A 197 3.18 3.58 -21.57
CA GLY A 197 2.03 2.81 -22.05
C GLY A 197 1.97 2.66 -23.56
N GLY A 198 1.14 1.72 -24.02
CA GLY A 198 0.78 1.53 -25.43
C GLY A 198 1.46 0.34 -26.12
N ASP A 199 0.86 -0.04 -27.24
CA ASP A 199 1.32 -1.14 -28.08
C ASP A 199 2.71 -0.79 -28.69
N ARG A 200 3.62 -1.77 -28.70
CA ARG A 200 5.01 -1.56 -29.18
C ARG A 200 5.08 -1.01 -30.60
N GLN A 201 4.11 -1.32 -31.46
CA GLN A 201 4.11 -0.89 -32.87
C GLN A 201 3.72 0.59 -33.04
N THR A 202 2.79 1.12 -32.25
CA THR A 202 2.29 2.51 -32.40
C THR A 202 3.01 3.52 -31.48
N ARG A 203 3.81 3.03 -30.54
CA ARG A 203 4.50 3.84 -29.54
C ARG A 203 5.48 4.86 -30.12
N PRO A 204 6.36 4.53 -31.08
CA PRO A 204 7.33 5.49 -31.62
C PRO A 204 6.65 6.70 -32.30
N GLU A 205 5.57 6.42 -33.00
CA GLU A 205 4.82 7.45 -33.73
C GLU A 205 4.09 8.41 -32.78
N ARG A 206 3.49 7.88 -31.71
CA ARG A 206 2.85 8.67 -30.64
C ARG A 206 3.85 9.53 -29.89
N ILE A 207 5.04 9.01 -29.58
CA ILE A 207 6.14 9.76 -28.94
C ILE A 207 6.56 10.93 -29.84
N ARG A 208 6.75 10.69 -31.15
CA ARG A 208 7.14 11.71 -32.12
C ARG A 208 6.08 12.81 -32.25
N GLN A 209 4.79 12.44 -32.35
CA GLN A 209 3.69 13.41 -32.39
C GLN A 209 3.65 14.28 -31.15
N LEU A 210 3.68 13.66 -29.95
CA LEU A 210 3.66 14.38 -28.69
C LEU A 210 4.90 15.27 -28.50
N ALA A 211 6.09 14.79 -28.86
CA ALA A 211 7.31 15.60 -28.79
C ALA A 211 7.22 16.87 -29.68
N ASN A 212 6.65 16.74 -30.88
CA ASN A 212 6.45 17.87 -31.76
C ASN A 212 5.42 18.89 -31.23
N GLU A 213 4.36 18.42 -30.57
CA GLU A 213 3.37 19.29 -29.92
C GLU A 213 4.00 20.02 -28.73
N VAL A 214 4.74 19.31 -27.88
CA VAL A 214 5.42 19.88 -26.72
C VAL A 214 6.50 20.89 -27.15
N ARG A 215 7.29 20.61 -28.21
CA ARG A 215 8.25 21.58 -28.78
C ARG A 215 7.55 22.86 -29.19
N ARG A 216 6.42 22.77 -29.90
CA ARG A 216 5.63 23.95 -30.33
C ARG A 216 5.07 24.71 -29.14
N PHE A 217 4.53 24.03 -28.17
CA PHE A 217 3.93 24.64 -26.97
C PHE A 217 4.95 25.41 -26.13
N LEU A 218 6.15 24.81 -25.93
CA LEU A 218 7.22 25.40 -25.13
C LEU A 218 8.16 26.34 -25.95
N GLY A 219 8.01 26.40 -27.28
CA GLY A 219 8.88 27.17 -28.13
C GLY A 219 10.33 26.67 -28.21
N LEU A 220 10.51 25.35 -28.07
CA LEU A 220 11.83 24.73 -28.09
C LEU A 220 12.35 24.59 -29.53
N ALA A 221 13.60 24.99 -29.76
CA ALA A 221 14.31 24.74 -31.05
C ALA A 221 14.61 23.24 -31.20
N ASP A 222 14.57 22.76 -32.44
CA ASP A 222 14.94 21.38 -32.74
C ASP A 222 16.47 21.23 -32.69
N ASN A 223 16.98 20.75 -31.57
CA ASN A 223 18.42 20.56 -31.35
C ASN A 223 18.89 19.14 -31.73
N GLY A 224 18.12 18.40 -32.52
CA GLY A 224 18.46 17.03 -32.93
C GLY A 224 18.38 16.00 -31.79
N THR A 225 17.81 16.38 -30.65
CA THR A 225 17.61 15.45 -29.51
C THR A 225 16.52 14.44 -29.87
N ALA A 226 16.77 13.17 -29.61
CA ALA A 226 15.77 12.11 -29.80
C ALA A 226 14.49 12.43 -29.04
N ASP A 227 13.32 12.20 -29.66
CA ASP A 227 12.01 12.56 -29.11
C ASP A 227 11.73 11.93 -27.74
N ASP A 228 12.14 10.68 -27.55
CA ASP A 228 12.02 9.97 -26.25
C ASP A 228 12.90 10.63 -25.17
N ALA A 229 14.13 10.98 -25.49
CA ALA A 229 15.07 11.65 -24.59
C ALA A 229 14.58 13.05 -24.20
N LEU A 230 14.05 13.82 -25.15
CA LEU A 230 13.47 15.14 -24.91
C LEU A 230 12.33 15.07 -23.90
N LEU A 231 11.36 14.17 -24.14
CA LEU A 231 10.19 14.05 -23.27
C LEU A 231 10.58 13.59 -21.85
N ARG A 232 11.55 12.68 -21.72
CA ARG A 232 12.08 12.26 -20.40
C ARG A 232 12.78 13.40 -19.66
N THR A 233 13.59 14.19 -20.38
CA THR A 233 14.28 15.34 -19.79
C THR A 233 13.29 16.39 -19.33
N LEU A 234 12.27 16.71 -20.12
CA LEU A 234 11.22 17.66 -19.74
C LEU A 234 10.45 17.23 -18.49
N VAL A 235 10.17 15.94 -18.35
CA VAL A 235 9.55 15.43 -17.13
C VAL A 235 10.46 15.61 -15.92
N ARG A 236 11.76 15.34 -16.05
CA ARG A 236 12.75 15.56 -14.97
C ARG A 236 12.88 17.02 -14.60
N ASP A 237 12.98 17.90 -15.60
CA ASP A 237 13.09 19.34 -15.37
C ASP A 237 11.85 19.90 -14.68
N TYR A 238 10.64 19.48 -15.10
CA TYR A 238 9.40 19.83 -14.41
C TYR A 238 9.40 19.39 -12.93
N GLN A 239 9.86 18.17 -12.66
CA GLN A 239 9.94 17.63 -11.32
C GLN A 239 10.91 18.45 -10.44
N HIS A 240 12.04 18.87 -10.99
CA HIS A 240 13.00 19.73 -10.28
C HIS A 240 12.37 21.07 -9.89
N TYR A 241 11.71 21.77 -10.82
CA TYR A 241 11.03 23.04 -10.52
C TYR A 241 9.84 22.88 -9.56
N ALA A 242 9.08 21.79 -9.67
CA ALA A 242 8.01 21.50 -8.74
C ALA A 242 8.50 21.26 -7.29
N LEU A 243 9.70 20.70 -7.13
CA LEU A 243 10.36 20.53 -5.82
C LEU A 243 10.86 21.86 -5.28
N GLU A 244 11.48 22.72 -6.08
CA GLU A 244 11.93 24.05 -5.64
C GLU A 244 10.78 24.98 -5.22
N ALA A 245 9.64 24.88 -5.88
CA ALA A 245 8.44 25.68 -5.53
C ALA A 245 7.79 25.27 -4.20
N THR A 246 8.18 24.13 -3.60
CA THR A 246 7.60 23.58 -2.34
C THR A 246 8.50 23.79 -1.13
N VAL A 247 9.73 24.28 -1.29
CA VAL A 247 10.68 24.65 -0.22
C VAL A 247 10.55 26.12 0.06
#